data_252bbb98a4cc5f0ca2870e245bca6495
#
_entry.id   252bbb98a4cc5f0ca2870e245bca6495
#
_cell.length_a   1.000
_cell.length_b   1.000
_cell.length_c   1.000
_cell.angle_alpha   90.00
_cell.angle_beta   90.00
_cell.angle_gamma   90.00
#
_symmetry.space_group_name_H-M   'P 1'
#
loop_
_entity.id
_entity.type
_entity.pdbx_description
1 polymer ?
#
loop_
_entity_poly.entity_id
_entity_poly.type
_entity_poly.pdbx_seq_one_letter_code
_entity_poly.pdbx_strand_id
1 'polypeptide(L)'
;LGKYPIEERKKEDRLACERLQCDFRHLSYYECLYRKDRNGNFLYRHIYSELKNEDTLKNDIIKELLMHLDDKCVVYCPLSLGDHIDHVFVNSIGRALEFMRYKVIYYEDFPYVSDSSMVSYMGKTKELKMYQEELDEKHYIDRISSILCYKSQILIIWKSVEKLLNNIKELYLRNGAAYSIRFWIKK
;
A
#
# COMPACT_ATOMS: atom_id res chain seq x y z
N LEU A 1 9.35 -17.65 8.74
CA LEU A 1 9.82 -16.26 8.92
C LEU A 1 11.21 -16.31 9.52
N GLY A 2 12.16 -15.58 8.92
CA GLY A 2 13.54 -15.49 9.40
C GLY A 2 13.64 -14.93 10.83
N LYS A 3 14.81 -15.01 11.45
CA LYS A 3 15.07 -14.54 12.83
C LYS A 3 14.79 -13.02 12.99
N TYR A 4 14.86 -12.25 11.90
CA TYR A 4 14.67 -10.79 11.87
C TYR A 4 13.81 -10.36 10.68
N PRO A 5 12.50 -10.62 10.70
CA PRO A 5 11.63 -10.40 9.53
C PRO A 5 11.53 -8.93 9.09
N ILE A 6 11.63 -7.98 10.01
CA ILE A 6 11.57 -6.54 9.71
C ILE A 6 12.83 -6.10 8.94
N GLU A 7 14.01 -6.52 9.38
CA GLU A 7 15.27 -6.18 8.71
C GLU A 7 15.39 -6.86 7.33
N GLU A 8 14.84 -8.05 7.17
CA GLU A 8 14.75 -8.72 5.88
C GLU A 8 13.88 -7.92 4.90
N ARG A 9 12.67 -7.50 5.33
CA ARG A 9 11.78 -6.67 4.52
C ARG A 9 12.38 -5.33 4.15
N LYS A 10 13.09 -4.67 5.07
CA LYS A 10 13.81 -3.42 4.76
C LYS A 10 14.87 -3.59 3.68
N LYS A 11 15.55 -4.75 3.66
CA LYS A 11 16.50 -5.07 2.58
C LYS A 11 15.81 -5.30 1.25
N GLU A 12 14.71 -6.06 1.26
CA GLU A 12 13.89 -6.32 0.08
C GLU A 12 13.33 -5.02 -0.51
N ASP A 13 12.82 -4.13 0.35
CA ASP A 13 12.31 -2.82 -0.01
C ASP A 13 13.39 -1.92 -0.63
N ARG A 14 14.59 -1.90 -0.05
CA ARG A 14 15.73 -1.18 -0.64
C ARG A 14 16.04 -1.68 -2.05
N LEU A 15 16.12 -2.99 -2.24
CA LEU A 15 16.37 -3.59 -3.56
C LEU A 15 15.26 -3.25 -4.56
N ALA A 16 14.01 -3.21 -4.13
CA ALA A 16 12.89 -2.82 -4.96
C ALA A 16 12.99 -1.35 -5.39
N CYS A 17 13.31 -0.45 -4.47
CA CYS A 17 13.52 0.98 -4.76
C CYS A 17 14.72 1.21 -5.69
N GLU A 18 15.81 0.49 -5.51
CA GLU A 18 16.98 0.54 -6.42
C GLU A 18 16.58 0.13 -7.86
N ARG A 19 15.72 -0.90 -8.02
CA ARG A 19 15.20 -1.33 -9.33
C ARG A 19 14.34 -0.26 -9.99
N LEU A 20 13.57 0.47 -9.18
CA LEU A 20 12.70 1.55 -9.65
C LEU A 20 13.43 2.89 -9.77
N GLN A 21 14.71 2.96 -9.39
CA GLN A 21 15.51 4.19 -9.37
C GLN A 21 14.84 5.31 -8.55
N CYS A 22 14.26 4.94 -7.41
CA CYS A 22 13.62 5.89 -6.50
C CYS A 22 14.27 5.86 -5.12
N ASP A 23 14.21 6.98 -4.42
CA ASP A 23 14.61 7.09 -3.04
C ASP A 23 13.61 6.40 -2.12
N PHE A 24 14.04 6.04 -0.91
CA PHE A 24 13.18 5.44 0.09
C PHE A 24 13.48 6.01 1.47
N ARG A 25 12.48 5.94 2.34
CA ARG A 25 12.63 6.26 3.76
C ARG A 25 11.81 5.28 4.61
N HIS A 26 12.47 4.60 5.54
CA HIS A 26 11.80 3.77 6.52
C HIS A 26 11.51 4.60 7.77
N LEU A 27 10.24 4.87 8.04
CA LEU A 27 9.81 5.50 9.28
C LEU A 27 9.90 4.50 10.43
N SER A 28 10.20 4.98 11.65
CA SER A 28 10.41 4.12 12.83
C SER A 28 9.12 3.75 13.54
N TYR A 29 8.07 3.40 12.79
CA TYR A 29 6.77 2.97 13.32
C TYR A 29 6.53 1.49 13.05
N TYR A 30 5.81 0.86 13.98
CA TYR A 30 5.52 -0.57 13.89
C TYR A 30 4.32 -0.86 12.99
N GLU A 31 4.38 -1.98 12.27
CA GLU A 31 3.22 -2.59 11.63
C GLU A 31 2.15 -2.98 12.68
N CYS A 32 0.88 -3.11 12.27
CA CYS A 32 -0.25 -3.32 13.17
C CYS A 32 -0.04 -4.47 14.16
N LEU A 33 0.53 -5.59 13.75
CA LEU A 33 0.74 -6.76 14.61
C LEU A 33 1.78 -6.54 15.74
N TYR A 34 2.60 -5.50 15.63
CA TYR A 34 3.61 -5.16 16.66
C TYR A 34 3.22 -3.94 17.49
N ARG A 35 2.10 -3.27 17.18
CA ARG A 35 1.61 -2.13 17.94
C ARG A 35 1.01 -2.57 19.27
N LYS A 36 1.31 -1.81 20.31
CA LYS A 36 0.87 -2.07 21.68
C LYS A 36 0.13 -0.88 22.27
N ASP A 37 -0.78 -1.15 23.19
CA ASP A 37 -1.41 -0.14 24.02
C ASP A 37 -0.46 0.34 25.13
N ARG A 38 -0.92 1.31 25.95
CA ARG A 38 -0.15 1.88 27.07
C ARG A 38 0.16 0.85 28.17
N ASN A 39 -0.56 -0.26 28.20
CA ASN A 39 -0.36 -1.36 29.16
C ASN A 39 0.59 -2.44 28.61
N GLY A 40 1.09 -2.28 27.38
CA GLY A 40 1.96 -3.24 26.72
C GLY A 40 1.25 -4.40 26.02
N ASN A 41 -0.09 -4.41 25.96
CA ASN A 41 -0.85 -5.42 25.24
C ASN A 41 -0.87 -5.12 23.73
N PHE A 42 -0.83 -6.17 22.91
CA PHE A 42 -0.97 -6.01 21.47
C PHE A 42 -2.35 -5.44 21.13
N LEU A 43 -2.36 -4.39 20.28
CA LEU A 43 -3.59 -3.75 19.82
C LEU A 43 -4.42 -4.66 18.91
N TYR A 44 -3.75 -5.44 18.06
CA TYR A 44 -4.39 -6.25 17.03
C TYR A 44 -3.93 -7.70 17.11
N ARG A 45 -4.87 -8.61 16.91
CA ARG A 45 -4.61 -10.07 16.87
C ARG A 45 -4.37 -10.58 15.46
N HIS A 46 -4.91 -9.89 14.47
CA HIS A 46 -4.73 -10.20 13.03
C HIS A 46 -4.88 -8.93 12.18
N ILE A 47 -4.38 -8.99 10.96
CA ILE A 47 -4.26 -7.85 10.04
C ILE A 47 -5.61 -7.32 9.49
N TYR A 48 -6.70 -8.03 9.70
CA TYR A 48 -8.07 -7.65 9.29
C TYR A 48 -8.97 -7.32 10.49
N SER A 49 -8.39 -6.99 11.65
CA SER A 49 -9.15 -6.50 12.79
C SER A 49 -9.70 -5.10 12.49
N GLU A 50 -10.73 -4.69 13.21
CA GLU A 50 -11.22 -3.31 13.14
C GLU A 50 -10.13 -2.33 13.61
N LEU A 51 -9.94 -1.24 12.84
CA LEU A 51 -8.98 -0.19 13.17
C LEU A 51 -9.39 0.49 14.48
N LYS A 52 -8.50 0.46 15.47
CA LYS A 52 -8.69 1.16 16.74
C LYS A 52 -8.32 2.64 16.61
N ASN A 53 -8.67 3.42 17.64
CA ASN A 53 -8.23 4.81 17.70
C ASN A 53 -6.70 4.88 17.92
N GLU A 54 -6.00 5.35 16.90
CA GLU A 54 -4.55 5.58 16.90
C GLU A 54 -4.23 7.03 16.48
N ASP A 55 -5.07 8.00 16.88
CA ASP A 55 -4.94 9.40 16.46
C ASP A 55 -3.58 10.00 16.84
N THR A 56 -2.99 9.63 17.99
CA THR A 56 -1.66 10.08 18.38
C THR A 56 -0.61 9.62 17.38
N LEU A 57 -0.59 8.32 17.04
CA LEU A 57 0.33 7.75 16.06
C LEU A 57 0.13 8.38 14.68
N LYS A 58 -1.13 8.56 14.27
CA LYS A 58 -1.48 9.21 13.01
C LYS A 58 -0.92 10.64 12.94
N ASN A 59 -1.11 11.42 13.99
CA ASN A 59 -0.64 12.80 14.05
C ASN A 59 0.90 12.89 14.05
N ASP A 60 1.58 11.98 14.72
CA ASP A 60 3.05 11.94 14.75
C ASP A 60 3.61 11.60 13.37
N ILE A 61 3.01 10.63 12.66
CA ILE A 61 3.40 10.30 11.29
C ILE A 61 3.14 11.47 10.34
N ILE A 62 1.98 12.14 10.46
CA ILE A 62 1.68 13.32 9.62
C ILE A 62 2.72 14.42 9.86
N LYS A 63 3.07 14.73 11.11
CA LYS A 63 4.11 15.72 11.42
C LYS A 63 5.45 15.38 10.79
N GLU A 64 5.85 14.11 10.86
CA GLU A 64 7.09 13.65 10.23
C GLU A 64 7.04 13.77 8.70
N LEU A 65 5.93 13.39 8.07
CA LEU A 65 5.73 13.52 6.63
C LEU A 65 5.80 14.98 6.17
N LEU A 66 5.18 15.91 6.91
CA LEU A 66 5.17 17.33 6.59
C LEU A 66 6.56 17.98 6.58
N MET A 67 7.57 17.38 7.23
CA MET A 67 8.96 17.84 7.11
C MET A 67 9.59 17.53 5.74
N HIS A 68 8.93 16.72 4.92
CA HIS A 68 9.43 16.24 3.62
C HIS A 68 8.51 16.59 2.45
N LEU A 69 7.30 17.06 2.73
CA LEU A 69 6.31 17.43 1.72
C LEU A 69 6.32 18.94 1.50
N ASP A 70 6.31 19.35 0.23
CA ASP A 70 6.01 20.71 -0.18
C ASP A 70 4.66 20.75 -0.94
N ASP A 71 4.23 21.94 -1.35
CA ASP A 71 2.96 22.18 -2.05
C ASP A 71 2.87 21.57 -3.47
N LYS A 72 4.01 21.14 -4.02
CA LYS A 72 4.09 20.51 -5.34
C LYS A 72 4.06 18.99 -5.28
N CYS A 73 4.22 18.43 -4.08
CA CYS A 73 4.22 16.99 -3.90
C CYS A 73 2.87 16.37 -4.26
N VAL A 74 2.92 15.23 -4.94
CA VAL A 74 1.76 14.35 -5.14
C VAL A 74 1.95 13.12 -4.27
N VAL A 75 0.99 12.88 -3.38
CA VAL A 75 1.05 11.78 -2.42
C VAL A 75 0.26 10.59 -2.96
N TYR A 76 0.89 9.43 -3.07
CA TYR A 76 0.22 8.18 -3.42
C TYR A 76 -0.06 7.37 -2.17
N CYS A 77 -1.33 7.01 -1.97
CA CYS A 77 -1.80 6.25 -0.81
C CYS A 77 -2.59 5.01 -1.25
N PRO A 78 -2.62 3.95 -0.42
CA PRO A 78 -3.49 2.80 -0.67
C PRO A 78 -4.97 3.22 -0.62
N LEU A 79 -5.79 2.66 -1.51
CA LEU A 79 -7.25 2.78 -1.46
C LEU A 79 -7.84 1.98 -0.29
N SER A 80 -7.03 1.14 0.33
CA SER A 80 -7.35 0.21 1.44
C SER A 80 -8.34 -0.91 1.07
N LEU A 81 -8.29 -1.38 -0.17
CA LEU A 81 -9.04 -2.57 -0.58
C LEU A 81 -8.57 -3.80 0.22
N GLY A 82 -9.51 -4.71 0.56
CA GLY A 82 -9.22 -5.88 1.37
C GLY A 82 -9.06 -5.61 2.87
N ASP A 83 -9.24 -4.36 3.32
CA ASP A 83 -9.35 -3.97 4.74
C ASP A 83 -8.17 -4.35 5.64
N HIS A 84 -6.94 -4.47 5.08
CA HIS A 84 -5.74 -4.62 5.89
C HIS A 84 -5.56 -3.37 6.77
N ILE A 85 -5.41 -3.55 8.09
CA ILE A 85 -5.37 -2.44 9.07
C ILE A 85 -4.36 -1.34 8.67
N ASP A 86 -3.13 -1.72 8.30
CA ASP A 86 -2.12 -0.72 7.95
C ASP A 86 -2.50 0.06 6.68
N HIS A 87 -3.17 -0.57 5.72
CA HIS A 87 -3.67 0.13 4.53
C HIS A 87 -4.82 1.09 4.88
N VAL A 88 -5.77 0.65 5.74
CA VAL A 88 -6.84 1.51 6.25
C VAL A 88 -6.27 2.69 7.04
N PHE A 89 -5.26 2.44 7.87
CA PHE A 89 -4.58 3.47 8.65
C PHE A 89 -3.86 4.47 7.75
N VAL A 90 -3.05 4.01 6.77
CA VAL A 90 -2.35 4.89 5.81
C VAL A 90 -3.34 5.64 4.92
N ASN A 91 -4.45 5.01 4.48
CA ASN A 91 -5.52 5.72 3.78
C ASN A 91 -6.06 6.89 4.62
N SER A 92 -6.26 6.68 5.94
CA SER A 92 -6.72 7.75 6.83
C SER A 92 -5.72 8.91 6.96
N ILE A 93 -4.42 8.65 6.82
CA ILE A 93 -3.36 9.68 6.72
C ILE A 93 -3.50 10.43 5.39
N GLY A 94 -3.66 9.72 4.28
CA GLY A 94 -3.90 10.32 2.96
C GLY A 94 -5.12 11.25 2.96
N ARG A 95 -6.23 10.85 3.59
CA ARG A 95 -7.41 11.71 3.75
C ARG A 95 -7.12 12.97 4.58
N ALA A 96 -6.29 12.87 5.60
CA ALA A 96 -5.89 14.04 6.39
C ALA A 96 -5.01 15.00 5.56
N LEU A 97 -4.06 14.48 4.79
CA LEU A 97 -3.23 15.27 3.88
C LEU A 97 -4.07 15.94 2.78
N GLU A 98 -5.08 15.24 2.23
CA GLU A 98 -6.03 15.80 1.29
C GLU A 98 -6.83 16.97 1.90
N PHE A 99 -7.26 16.86 3.16
CA PHE A 99 -7.88 17.94 3.90
C PHE A 99 -6.94 19.14 4.08
N MET A 100 -5.62 18.90 4.21
CA MET A 100 -4.56 19.91 4.25
C MET A 100 -4.19 20.47 2.86
N ARG A 101 -4.96 20.11 1.81
CA ARG A 101 -4.79 20.60 0.43
C ARG A 101 -3.62 19.98 -0.35
N TYR A 102 -3.01 18.90 0.14
CA TYR A 102 -2.10 18.12 -0.70
C TYR A 102 -2.87 17.36 -1.79
N LYS A 103 -2.24 17.20 -2.95
CA LYS A 103 -2.78 16.34 -4.01
C LYS A 103 -2.54 14.88 -3.63
N VAL A 104 -3.62 14.13 -3.38
CA VAL A 104 -3.56 12.70 -3.01
C VAL A 104 -4.17 11.87 -4.13
N ILE A 105 -3.47 10.81 -4.49
CA ILE A 105 -3.87 9.80 -5.47
C ILE A 105 -3.93 8.45 -4.74
N TYR A 106 -5.07 7.76 -4.86
CA TYR A 106 -5.25 6.45 -4.24
C TYR A 106 -5.05 5.35 -5.27
N TYR A 107 -4.21 4.36 -4.95
CA TYR A 107 -3.96 3.19 -5.79
C TYR A 107 -4.69 1.95 -5.27
N GLU A 108 -4.99 1.02 -6.17
CA GLU A 108 -5.59 -0.27 -5.81
C GLU A 108 -4.54 -1.17 -5.15
N ASP A 109 -4.88 -1.69 -3.98
CA ASP A 109 -3.98 -2.46 -3.11
C ASP A 109 -3.80 -3.88 -3.64
N PHE A 110 -2.76 -4.16 -4.41
CA PHE A 110 -2.42 -5.51 -4.80
C PHE A 110 -1.69 -6.24 -3.65
N PRO A 111 -2.07 -7.50 -3.34
CA PRO A 111 -3.04 -8.36 -4.03
C PRO A 111 -4.50 -8.22 -3.55
N TYR A 112 -4.77 -7.43 -2.55
CA TYR A 112 -6.07 -7.36 -1.84
C TYR A 112 -7.24 -6.88 -2.71
N VAL A 113 -6.97 -6.19 -3.81
CA VAL A 113 -7.98 -5.78 -4.79
C VAL A 113 -8.76 -6.98 -5.35
N SER A 114 -8.13 -8.15 -5.43
CA SER A 114 -8.74 -9.37 -5.96
C SER A 114 -9.80 -9.96 -5.02
N ASP A 115 -9.63 -9.75 -3.71
CA ASP A 115 -10.46 -10.34 -2.67
C ASP A 115 -11.51 -9.34 -2.13
N SER A 116 -11.47 -8.09 -2.61
CA SER A 116 -12.41 -7.06 -2.18
C SER A 116 -13.82 -7.35 -2.73
N SER A 117 -14.80 -7.32 -1.83
CA SER A 117 -16.20 -7.38 -2.27
C SER A 117 -16.57 -6.16 -3.11
N MET A 118 -17.49 -6.31 -4.05
CA MET A 118 -17.99 -5.20 -4.86
C MET A 118 -18.57 -4.09 -3.98
N VAL A 119 -19.21 -4.43 -2.87
CA VAL A 119 -19.78 -3.46 -1.90
C VAL A 119 -18.69 -2.63 -1.25
N SER A 120 -17.61 -3.27 -0.77
CA SER A 120 -16.46 -2.56 -0.19
C SER A 120 -15.81 -1.64 -1.22
N TYR A 121 -15.59 -2.14 -2.43
CA TYR A 121 -15.02 -1.37 -3.53
C TYR A 121 -15.85 -0.11 -3.84
N MET A 122 -17.17 -0.25 -4.05
CA MET A 122 -18.07 0.87 -4.31
C MET A 122 -18.13 1.86 -3.14
N GLY A 123 -18.14 1.38 -1.90
CA GLY A 123 -18.12 2.23 -0.70
C GLY A 123 -16.88 3.12 -0.65
N LYS A 124 -15.71 2.56 -0.93
CA LYS A 124 -14.42 3.28 -0.88
C LYS A 124 -14.22 4.25 -2.04
N THR A 125 -14.85 4.00 -3.19
CA THR A 125 -14.67 4.80 -4.42
C THR A 125 -15.79 5.81 -4.69
N LYS A 126 -16.86 5.83 -3.88
CA LYS A 126 -18.06 6.65 -4.10
C LYS A 126 -17.76 8.13 -4.40
N GLU A 127 -16.82 8.73 -3.67
CA GLU A 127 -16.46 10.15 -3.78
C GLU A 127 -15.22 10.39 -4.66
N LEU A 128 -14.74 9.33 -5.31
CA LEU A 128 -13.53 9.35 -6.10
C LEU A 128 -13.86 9.21 -7.58
N LYS A 129 -12.99 9.74 -8.42
CA LYS A 129 -13.00 9.55 -9.87
C LYS A 129 -11.84 8.60 -10.22
N MET A 130 -12.16 7.58 -11.01
CA MET A 130 -11.17 6.64 -11.51
C MET A 130 -10.42 7.23 -12.69
N TYR A 131 -9.11 6.97 -12.70
CA TYR A 131 -8.23 7.14 -13.85
C TYR A 131 -7.54 5.82 -14.11
N GLN A 132 -7.33 5.50 -15.35
CA GLN A 132 -6.62 4.30 -15.78
C GLN A 132 -5.48 4.72 -16.68
N GLU A 133 -4.31 4.15 -16.46
CA GLU A 133 -3.11 4.41 -17.22
C GLU A 133 -2.54 3.09 -17.74
N GLU A 134 -2.20 3.04 -19.01
CA GLU A 134 -1.54 1.90 -19.60
C GLU A 134 -0.04 2.00 -19.37
N LEU A 135 0.57 0.92 -18.92
CA LEU A 135 2.01 0.81 -18.76
C LEU A 135 2.60 0.34 -20.10
N ASP A 136 3.70 0.96 -20.52
CA ASP A 136 4.53 0.39 -21.56
C ASP A 136 5.27 -0.86 -21.04
N GLU A 137 5.90 -1.60 -21.94
CA GLU A 137 6.59 -2.85 -21.61
C GLU A 137 7.70 -2.63 -20.58
N LYS A 138 8.43 -1.53 -20.68
CA LYS A 138 9.51 -1.19 -19.74
C LYS A 138 8.96 -1.01 -18.32
N HIS A 139 7.95 -0.19 -18.13
CA HIS A 139 7.35 0.07 -16.82
C HIS A 139 6.69 -1.19 -16.24
N TYR A 140 6.10 -2.03 -17.10
CA TYR A 140 5.60 -3.33 -16.68
C TYR A 140 6.71 -4.24 -16.14
N ILE A 141 7.83 -4.36 -16.87
CA ILE A 141 8.99 -5.17 -16.45
C ILE A 141 9.60 -4.60 -15.16
N ASP A 142 9.77 -3.29 -15.06
CA ASP A 142 10.30 -2.63 -13.86
C ASP A 142 9.42 -2.93 -12.64
N ARG A 143 8.09 -2.86 -12.79
CA ARG A 143 7.14 -3.23 -11.73
C ARG A 143 7.27 -4.69 -11.30
N ILE A 144 7.28 -5.63 -12.24
CA ILE A 144 7.45 -7.06 -11.92
C ILE A 144 8.79 -7.30 -11.22
N SER A 145 9.86 -6.70 -11.73
CA SER A 145 11.21 -6.85 -11.18
C SER A 145 11.30 -6.31 -9.74
N SER A 146 10.60 -5.21 -9.44
CA SER A 146 10.55 -4.66 -8.09
C SER A 146 9.75 -5.55 -7.13
N ILE A 147 8.59 -6.08 -7.56
CA ILE A 147 7.79 -7.02 -6.77
C ILE A 147 8.60 -8.29 -6.45
N LEU A 148 9.37 -8.80 -7.41
CA LEU A 148 10.19 -10.00 -7.22
C LEU A 148 11.35 -9.83 -6.21
N CYS A 149 11.66 -8.60 -5.79
CA CYS A 149 12.59 -8.35 -4.69
C CYS A 149 12.05 -8.82 -3.33
N TYR A 150 10.71 -8.84 -3.15
CA TYR A 150 10.06 -9.21 -1.88
C TYR A 150 9.89 -10.73 -1.71
N LYS A 151 10.99 -11.47 -1.78
CA LYS A 151 11.00 -12.94 -1.75
C LYS A 151 10.31 -13.52 -0.51
N SER A 152 10.53 -12.92 0.66
CA SER A 152 9.91 -13.36 1.90
C SER A 152 8.38 -13.25 1.85
N GLN A 153 7.85 -12.22 1.22
CA GLN A 153 6.42 -11.97 1.10
C GLN A 153 5.77 -12.84 0.02
N ILE A 154 6.44 -13.04 -1.10
CA ILE A 154 5.95 -13.89 -2.19
C ILE A 154 5.68 -15.31 -1.70
N LEU A 155 6.58 -15.88 -0.92
CA LEU A 155 6.42 -17.22 -0.37
C LEU A 155 5.28 -17.33 0.64
N ILE A 156 5.02 -16.26 1.40
CA ILE A 156 3.94 -16.22 2.38
C ILE A 156 2.58 -16.06 1.69
N ILE A 157 2.46 -15.12 0.76
CA ILE A 157 1.18 -14.72 0.15
C ILE A 157 0.78 -15.70 -0.96
N TRP A 158 1.68 -15.96 -1.91
CA TRP A 158 1.37 -16.73 -3.12
C TRP A 158 1.91 -18.16 -3.13
N LYS A 159 2.81 -18.53 -2.21
CA LYS A 159 3.51 -19.82 -2.16
C LYS A 159 4.48 -20.07 -3.31
N SER A 160 4.34 -19.37 -4.44
CA SER A 160 5.25 -19.45 -5.58
C SER A 160 5.23 -18.18 -6.43
N VAL A 161 6.30 -17.96 -7.19
CA VAL A 161 6.40 -16.87 -8.18
C VAL A 161 5.38 -17.05 -9.30
N GLU A 162 5.11 -18.27 -9.74
CA GLU A 162 4.13 -18.58 -10.78
C GLU A 162 2.72 -18.09 -10.39
N LYS A 163 2.28 -18.36 -9.16
CA LYS A 163 0.99 -17.88 -8.66
C LYS A 163 0.93 -16.36 -8.58
N LEU A 164 2.02 -15.71 -8.15
CA LEU A 164 2.12 -14.26 -8.18
C LEU A 164 1.91 -13.72 -9.61
N LEU A 165 2.65 -14.25 -10.59
CA LEU A 165 2.57 -13.79 -11.98
C LEU A 165 1.18 -14.00 -12.57
N ASN A 166 0.53 -15.12 -12.25
CA ASN A 166 -0.84 -15.39 -12.67
C ASN A 166 -1.82 -14.37 -12.07
N ASN A 167 -1.71 -14.04 -10.77
CA ASN A 167 -2.55 -13.02 -10.15
C ASN A 167 -2.34 -11.63 -10.75
N ILE A 168 -1.10 -11.27 -11.08
CA ILE A 168 -0.81 -10.00 -11.77
C ILE A 168 -1.48 -9.98 -13.13
N LYS A 169 -1.37 -11.06 -13.90
CA LYS A 169 -2.02 -11.20 -15.21
C LYS A 169 -3.55 -11.08 -15.10
N GLU A 170 -4.16 -11.74 -14.13
CA GLU A 170 -5.61 -11.65 -13.88
C GLU A 170 -6.05 -10.22 -13.55
N LEU A 171 -5.26 -9.49 -12.76
CA LEU A 171 -5.53 -8.10 -12.43
C LEU A 171 -5.56 -7.22 -13.69
N TYR A 172 -4.60 -7.38 -14.58
CA TYR A 172 -4.58 -6.63 -15.85
C TYR A 172 -5.73 -6.99 -16.79
N LEU A 173 -6.09 -8.26 -16.88
CA LEU A 173 -7.24 -8.71 -17.67
C LEU A 173 -8.55 -8.08 -17.17
N ARG A 174 -8.73 -7.97 -15.84
CA ARG A 174 -9.88 -7.25 -15.25
C ARG A 174 -9.93 -5.78 -15.65
N ASN A 175 -8.79 -5.16 -15.83
CA ASN A 175 -8.70 -3.75 -16.20
C ASN A 175 -8.95 -3.52 -17.70
N GLY A 176 -9.14 -4.59 -18.50
CA GLY A 176 -9.49 -4.51 -19.92
C GLY A 176 -8.34 -4.10 -20.85
N ALA A 177 -7.12 -3.97 -20.32
CA ALA A 177 -5.92 -3.65 -21.08
C ALA A 177 -4.76 -4.57 -20.63
N ALA A 178 -3.80 -4.79 -21.52
CA ALA A 178 -2.72 -5.75 -21.27
C ALA A 178 -1.88 -5.40 -20.06
N TYR A 179 -1.62 -4.11 -19.79
CA TYR A 179 -0.78 -3.63 -18.70
C TYR A 179 -1.30 -2.30 -18.17
N SER A 180 -2.44 -2.29 -17.46
CA SER A 180 -2.99 -1.05 -16.93
C SER A 180 -3.07 -1.01 -15.42
N ILE A 181 -2.90 0.19 -14.86
CA ILE A 181 -3.05 0.49 -13.46
C ILE A 181 -4.20 1.49 -13.27
N ARG A 182 -4.89 1.39 -12.13
CA ARG A 182 -6.00 2.28 -11.80
C ARG A 182 -5.63 3.15 -10.61
N PHE A 183 -6.01 4.40 -10.74
CA PHE A 183 -5.86 5.41 -9.71
C PHE A 183 -7.20 6.08 -9.43
N TRP A 184 -7.34 6.59 -8.23
CA TRP A 184 -8.53 7.23 -7.74
C TRP A 184 -8.18 8.58 -7.15
N ILE A 185 -8.90 9.63 -7.57
CA ILE A 185 -8.68 11.00 -7.11
C ILE A 185 -10.03 11.55 -6.64
N LYS A 186 -10.05 12.40 -5.64
CA LYS A 186 -11.25 13.07 -5.17
C LYS A 186 -11.90 13.88 -6.30
N LYS A 187 -13.25 13.81 -6.38
CA LYS A 187 -14.05 14.55 -7.35
C LYS A 187 -14.01 16.04 -7.11
#